data_46a90c3f1bfe9594802e5c62d8caddb5
#
_entry.id   46a90c3f1bfe9594802e5c62d8caddb5
#
_cell.length_a   1.000
_cell.length_b   1.000
_cell.length_c   1.000
_cell.angle_alpha   90.00
_cell.angle_beta   90.00
_cell.angle_gamma   90.00
#
_symmetry.space_group_name_H-M   'P 1'
#
loop_
_entity.id
_entity.type
_entity.pdbx_description
1 polymer ?
#
loop_
_entity_poly.entity_id
_entity_poly.type
_entity_poly.pdbx_seq_one_letter_code
_entity_poly.pdbx_strand_id
1 'polypeptide(L)'
;MNHNNFQKNQGLSSRVVAAFRTNPSNGFYLWVAMWPVLAIIGVVLLKLPMSSTGDVEISMVDAIFTSISAVTLTGLTVVDTNLVWSTVGLMILLGLFQLGGLGAFAGLAAILLRIGQLTGLRENQIRRAQGLSGDQDESRLSLLWIVKFMLGMQSIAFLLIFISFSISEGRVHVSAIWPSVFLAISAVNSAGFV
;
A
#
# COMPACT_ATOMS: atom_id res chain seq x y z
N MET A 1 -4.73 -35.61 21.06
CA MET A 1 -4.37 -34.46 20.25
C MET A 1 -5.38 -34.34 19.12
N ASN A 2 -6.08 -33.22 19.04
CA ASN A 2 -7.42 -33.13 18.46
C ASN A 2 -7.37 -32.81 16.95
N HIS A 3 -7.61 -33.81 16.09
CA HIS A 3 -7.65 -33.70 14.61
C HIS A 3 -8.71 -32.73 14.10
N ASN A 4 -9.73 -32.41 14.91
CA ASN A 4 -10.86 -31.55 14.52
C ASN A 4 -10.55 -30.04 14.46
N ASN A 5 -9.51 -29.57 15.14
CA ASN A 5 -9.13 -28.15 15.12
C ASN A 5 -8.29 -27.79 13.89
N PHE A 6 -7.61 -28.75 13.28
CA PHE A 6 -6.85 -28.53 12.04
C PHE A 6 -7.77 -28.37 10.82
N GLN A 7 -8.87 -29.09 10.77
CA GLN A 7 -9.88 -29.00 9.71
C GLN A 7 -10.67 -27.69 9.74
N LYS A 8 -10.91 -27.11 10.93
CA LYS A 8 -11.71 -25.89 11.06
C LYS A 8 -10.98 -24.63 10.59
N ASN A 9 -9.66 -24.59 10.76
CA ASN A 9 -8.82 -23.46 10.30
C ASN A 9 -8.54 -23.50 8.79
N GLN A 10 -8.59 -24.70 8.17
CA GLN A 10 -8.52 -24.80 6.70
C GLN A 10 -9.81 -24.32 6.02
N GLY A 11 -10.95 -24.39 6.72
CA GLY A 11 -12.23 -23.97 6.16
C GLY A 11 -12.40 -22.46 6.00
N LEU A 12 -11.77 -21.63 6.84
CA LEU A 12 -11.87 -20.16 6.72
C LEU A 12 -10.95 -19.61 5.63
N SER A 13 -9.71 -20.10 5.59
CA SER A 13 -8.75 -19.69 4.55
C SER A 13 -9.19 -20.16 3.15
N SER A 14 -9.76 -21.37 3.05
CA SER A 14 -10.28 -21.88 1.78
C SER A 14 -11.55 -21.15 1.31
N ARG A 15 -12.40 -20.67 2.22
CA ARG A 15 -13.58 -19.86 1.87
C ARG A 15 -13.22 -18.47 1.38
N VAL A 16 -12.23 -17.82 2.00
CA VAL A 16 -11.71 -16.53 1.54
C VAL A 16 -11.04 -16.70 0.17
N VAL A 17 -10.21 -17.73 0.02
CA VAL A 17 -9.55 -18.03 -1.27
C VAL A 17 -10.57 -18.47 -2.35
N ALA A 18 -11.63 -19.21 -1.98
CA ALA A 18 -12.70 -19.59 -2.90
C ALA A 18 -13.55 -18.39 -3.35
N ALA A 19 -13.79 -17.41 -2.47
CA ALA A 19 -14.48 -16.17 -2.84
C ALA A 19 -13.70 -15.36 -3.89
N PHE A 20 -12.36 -15.40 -3.84
CA PHE A 20 -11.48 -14.81 -4.88
C PHE A 20 -11.42 -15.65 -6.17
N ARG A 21 -11.76 -16.94 -6.11
CA ARG A 21 -11.59 -17.91 -7.21
C ARG A 21 -12.78 -18.05 -8.15
N THR A 22 -13.99 -17.70 -7.70
CA THR A 22 -15.23 -18.09 -8.41
C THR A 22 -15.69 -17.11 -9.50
N ASN A 23 -15.09 -15.88 -9.58
CA ASN A 23 -15.45 -14.95 -10.66
C ASN A 23 -14.33 -13.91 -10.88
N PRO A 24 -13.70 -13.83 -12.06
CA PRO A 24 -12.66 -12.82 -12.33
C PRO A 24 -13.18 -11.37 -12.22
N SER A 25 -14.49 -11.16 -12.27
CA SER A 25 -15.14 -9.89 -11.99
C SER A 25 -15.12 -9.54 -10.51
N ASN A 26 -15.26 -10.49 -9.60
CA ASN A 26 -15.30 -10.24 -8.16
C ASN A 26 -13.96 -9.68 -7.63
N GLY A 27 -12.83 -10.16 -8.13
CA GLY A 27 -11.51 -9.66 -7.77
C GLY A 27 -11.30 -8.20 -8.16
N PHE A 28 -11.81 -7.80 -9.31
CA PHE A 28 -11.75 -6.40 -9.75
C PHE A 28 -12.64 -5.49 -8.88
N TYR A 29 -13.88 -5.90 -8.59
CA TYR A 29 -14.76 -5.12 -7.71
C TYR A 29 -14.20 -4.98 -6.30
N LEU A 30 -13.60 -6.04 -5.74
CA LEU A 30 -12.93 -5.98 -4.43
C LEU A 30 -11.74 -5.03 -4.45
N TRP A 31 -10.93 -5.04 -5.50
CA TRP A 31 -9.83 -4.11 -5.67
C TRP A 31 -10.31 -2.66 -5.76
N VAL A 32 -11.36 -2.38 -6.54
CA VAL A 32 -11.96 -1.03 -6.63
C VAL A 32 -12.57 -0.61 -5.29
N ALA A 33 -13.27 -1.50 -4.60
CA ALA A 33 -13.91 -1.21 -3.31
C ALA A 33 -12.90 -0.97 -2.17
N MET A 34 -11.67 -1.46 -2.30
CA MET A 34 -10.61 -1.23 -1.32
C MET A 34 -10.32 0.27 -1.14
N TRP A 35 -10.32 1.06 -2.23
CA TRP A 35 -9.96 2.47 -2.20
C TRP A 35 -10.89 3.33 -1.34
N PRO A 36 -12.23 3.32 -1.54
CA PRO A 36 -13.13 4.07 -0.68
C PRO A 36 -13.14 3.55 0.76
N VAL A 37 -12.97 2.24 0.99
CA VAL A 37 -12.89 1.69 2.34
C VAL A 37 -11.65 2.21 3.07
N LEU A 38 -10.48 2.20 2.44
CA LEU A 38 -9.25 2.76 3.02
C LEU A 38 -9.39 4.26 3.26
N ALA A 39 -10.02 4.99 2.35
CA ALA A 39 -10.26 6.42 2.52
C ALA A 39 -11.16 6.70 3.75
N ILE A 40 -12.25 5.95 3.92
CA ILE A 40 -13.13 6.09 5.09
C ILE A 40 -12.37 5.79 6.38
N ILE A 41 -11.61 4.70 6.43
CA ILE A 41 -10.77 4.35 7.59
C ILE A 41 -9.79 5.49 7.87
N GLY A 42 -9.13 6.02 6.84
CA GLY A 42 -8.20 7.14 6.97
C GLY A 42 -8.86 8.39 7.55
N VAL A 43 -10.07 8.76 7.09
CA VAL A 43 -10.83 9.89 7.65
C VAL A 43 -11.07 9.70 9.14
N VAL A 44 -11.55 8.51 9.54
CA VAL A 44 -11.83 8.20 10.95
C VAL A 44 -10.56 8.32 11.79
N LEU A 45 -9.45 7.77 11.31
CA LEU A 45 -8.17 7.81 12.03
C LEU A 45 -7.59 9.23 12.10
N LEU A 46 -7.67 10.02 11.02
CA LEU A 46 -7.17 11.39 10.98
C LEU A 46 -8.02 12.35 11.83
N LYS A 47 -9.28 12.04 12.09
CA LYS A 47 -10.16 12.81 12.99
C LYS A 47 -9.96 12.50 14.47
N LEU A 48 -9.13 11.52 14.82
CA LEU A 48 -8.81 11.27 16.23
C LEU A 48 -8.04 12.48 16.80
N PRO A 49 -8.32 12.88 18.04
CA PRO A 49 -7.67 14.04 18.67
C PRO A 49 -6.15 13.89 18.80
N MET A 50 -5.64 12.66 18.80
CA MET A 50 -4.21 12.36 18.83
C MET A 50 -3.52 12.52 17.46
N SER A 51 -4.27 12.66 16.38
CA SER A 51 -3.73 12.77 15.01
C SER A 51 -3.38 14.20 14.62
N SER A 52 -3.87 15.21 15.34
CA SER A 52 -3.54 16.63 15.16
C SER A 52 -2.60 17.12 16.24
N THR A 53 -1.88 18.21 15.93
CA THR A 53 -1.05 18.92 16.92
C THR A 53 -1.87 19.69 17.96
N GLY A 54 -3.17 19.91 17.70
CA GLY A 54 -4.10 20.65 18.57
C GLY A 54 -4.10 22.16 18.33
N ASP A 55 -3.13 22.70 17.60
CA ASP A 55 -3.05 24.14 17.32
C ASP A 55 -4.03 24.59 16.23
N VAL A 56 -4.46 23.66 15.39
CA VAL A 56 -5.40 23.90 14.29
C VAL A 56 -6.54 22.90 14.35
N GLU A 57 -7.78 23.40 14.33
CA GLU A 57 -8.96 22.54 14.26
C GLU A 57 -9.11 21.98 12.84
N ILE A 58 -8.90 20.66 12.71
CA ILE A 58 -9.02 19.98 11.42
C ILE A 58 -10.51 19.84 11.07
N SER A 59 -10.92 20.47 9.98
CA SER A 59 -12.29 20.32 9.48
C SER A 59 -12.53 18.89 8.97
N MET A 60 -13.82 18.51 8.87
CA MET A 60 -14.18 17.20 8.27
C MET A 60 -13.74 17.12 6.80
N VAL A 61 -13.80 18.24 6.10
CA VAL A 61 -13.41 18.34 4.68
C VAL A 61 -11.90 18.13 4.53
N ASP A 62 -11.08 18.72 5.40
CA ASP A 62 -9.61 18.56 5.37
C ASP A 62 -9.22 17.10 5.61
N ALA A 63 -9.86 16.43 6.58
CA ALA A 63 -9.62 15.03 6.85
C ALA A 63 -10.04 14.12 5.69
N ILE A 64 -11.18 14.38 5.06
CA ILE A 64 -11.65 13.63 3.88
C ILE A 64 -10.70 13.84 2.71
N PHE A 65 -10.35 15.09 2.41
CA PHE A 65 -9.48 15.44 1.31
C PHE A 65 -8.09 14.80 1.48
N THR A 66 -7.48 14.97 2.67
CA THR A 66 -6.16 14.43 2.97
C THR A 66 -6.16 12.91 2.92
N SER A 67 -7.19 12.25 3.46
CA SER A 67 -7.29 10.79 3.42
C SER A 67 -7.44 10.26 1.99
N ILE A 68 -8.31 10.85 1.17
CA ILE A 68 -8.46 10.46 -0.23
C ILE A 68 -7.15 10.69 -0.98
N SER A 69 -6.53 11.86 -0.81
CA SER A 69 -5.26 12.21 -1.44
C SER A 69 -4.15 11.22 -1.06
N ALA A 70 -4.07 10.84 0.21
CA ALA A 70 -3.10 9.89 0.71
C ALA A 70 -3.29 8.49 0.11
N VAL A 71 -4.52 7.97 0.12
CA VAL A 71 -4.83 6.64 -0.41
C VAL A 71 -4.65 6.59 -1.92
N THR A 72 -5.09 7.61 -2.66
CA THR A 72 -5.00 7.66 -4.13
C THR A 72 -3.64 8.12 -4.64
N LEU A 73 -2.71 8.47 -3.74
CA LEU A 73 -1.35 8.92 -4.06
C LEU A 73 -1.33 10.17 -4.97
N THR A 74 -2.33 11.04 -4.84
CA THR A 74 -2.43 12.27 -5.65
C THR A 74 -1.52 13.38 -5.16
N GLY A 75 -1.14 13.38 -3.87
CA GLY A 75 -0.18 14.33 -3.30
C GLY A 75 -0.71 15.74 -3.08
N LEU A 76 -2.02 15.92 -3.19
CA LEU A 76 -2.63 17.23 -2.93
C LEU A 76 -2.85 17.42 -1.44
N THR A 77 -2.42 18.57 -0.93
CA THR A 77 -2.61 18.97 0.48
C THR A 77 -3.41 20.27 0.54
N VAL A 78 -4.36 20.33 1.46
CA VAL A 78 -5.13 21.57 1.78
C VAL A 78 -4.62 22.23 3.06
N VAL A 79 -3.82 21.50 3.83
CA VAL A 79 -3.19 21.96 5.08
C VAL A 79 -1.70 21.61 5.06
N ASP A 80 -0.91 22.39 5.78
CA ASP A 80 0.52 22.08 5.94
C ASP A 80 0.68 20.78 6.74
N THR A 81 1.27 19.79 6.08
CA THR A 81 1.39 18.44 6.64
C THR A 81 2.21 18.41 7.93
N ASN A 82 3.27 19.20 8.00
CA ASN A 82 4.19 19.20 9.14
C ASN A 82 3.66 20.00 10.35
N LEU A 83 2.81 21.00 10.10
CA LEU A 83 2.27 21.86 11.15
C LEU A 83 1.00 21.30 11.77
N VAL A 84 0.15 20.69 10.96
CA VAL A 84 -1.21 20.26 11.36
C VAL A 84 -1.23 18.86 11.94
N TRP A 85 -0.45 17.93 11.36
CA TRP A 85 -0.49 16.53 11.78
C TRP A 85 0.55 16.23 12.84
N SER A 86 0.10 15.60 13.93
CA SER A 86 1.01 15.06 14.95
C SER A 86 1.83 13.89 14.37
N THR A 87 2.83 13.42 15.13
CA THR A 87 3.58 12.21 14.75
C THR A 87 2.65 11.01 14.51
N VAL A 88 1.55 10.89 15.27
CA VAL A 88 0.55 9.85 15.08
C VAL A 88 -0.20 10.05 13.75
N GLY A 89 -0.60 11.28 13.43
CA GLY A 89 -1.22 11.63 12.16
C GLY A 89 -0.31 11.32 10.98
N LEU A 90 0.97 11.65 11.07
CA LEU A 90 1.98 11.33 10.06
C LEU A 90 2.18 9.81 9.89
N MET A 91 2.15 9.03 10.97
CA MET A 91 2.20 7.56 10.89
C MET A 91 0.97 6.98 10.19
N ILE A 92 -0.21 7.54 10.46
CA ILE A 92 -1.45 7.15 9.76
C ILE A 92 -1.32 7.45 8.26
N LEU A 93 -0.85 8.64 7.89
CA LEU A 93 -0.61 9.01 6.50
C LEU A 93 0.37 8.06 5.82
N LEU A 94 1.49 7.71 6.48
CA LEU A 94 2.42 6.70 5.97
C LEU A 94 1.76 5.35 5.71
N GLY A 95 0.91 4.91 6.63
CA GLY A 95 0.12 3.68 6.46
C GLY A 95 -0.80 3.74 5.24
N LEU A 96 -1.48 4.87 5.05
CA LEU A 96 -2.36 5.09 3.89
C LEU A 96 -1.57 5.12 2.57
N PHE A 97 -0.41 5.80 2.52
CA PHE A 97 0.48 5.79 1.33
C PHE A 97 0.93 4.36 1.01
N GLN A 98 1.34 3.61 2.03
CA GLN A 98 1.86 2.26 1.83
C GLN A 98 0.78 1.31 1.31
N LEU A 99 -0.43 1.36 1.89
CA LEU A 99 -1.56 0.54 1.44
C LEU A 99 -2.07 0.98 0.07
N GLY A 100 -2.15 2.29 -0.18
CA GLY A 100 -2.49 2.85 -1.48
C GLY A 100 -1.50 2.44 -2.56
N GLY A 101 -0.19 2.61 -2.30
CA GLY A 101 0.88 2.20 -3.21
C GLY A 101 0.86 0.72 -3.53
N LEU A 102 0.75 -0.14 -2.51
CA LEU A 102 0.63 -1.59 -2.72
C LEU A 102 -0.60 -1.94 -3.57
N GLY A 103 -1.74 -1.29 -3.32
CA GLY A 103 -2.96 -1.48 -4.11
C GLY A 103 -2.78 -1.06 -5.57
N ALA A 104 -2.14 0.08 -5.82
CA ALA A 104 -1.87 0.57 -7.17
C ALA A 104 -0.92 -0.37 -7.93
N PHE A 105 0.20 -0.76 -7.34
CA PHE A 105 1.16 -1.68 -7.95
C PHE A 105 0.58 -3.07 -8.18
N ALA A 106 -0.18 -3.60 -7.22
CA ALA A 106 -0.85 -4.90 -7.38
C ALA A 106 -1.91 -4.86 -8.50
N GLY A 107 -2.67 -3.77 -8.61
CA GLY A 107 -3.63 -3.57 -9.69
C GLY A 107 -2.95 -3.46 -11.05
N LEU A 108 -1.88 -2.69 -11.17
CA LEU A 108 -1.10 -2.57 -12.39
C LEU A 108 -0.52 -3.93 -12.82
N ALA A 109 0.08 -4.67 -11.88
CA ALA A 109 0.61 -6.00 -12.15
C ALA A 109 -0.49 -6.96 -12.63
N ALA A 110 -1.68 -6.94 -12.01
CA ALA A 110 -2.81 -7.76 -12.44
C ALA A 110 -3.29 -7.41 -13.84
N ILE A 111 -3.31 -6.12 -14.21
CA ILE A 111 -3.67 -5.65 -15.56
C ILE A 111 -2.63 -6.13 -16.57
N LEU A 112 -1.34 -5.94 -16.29
CA LEU A 112 -0.25 -6.35 -17.19
C LEU A 112 -0.24 -7.87 -17.41
N LEU A 113 -0.46 -8.65 -16.34
CA LEU A 113 -0.58 -10.11 -16.45
C LEU A 113 -1.77 -10.53 -17.34
N ARG A 114 -2.91 -9.84 -17.23
CA ARG A 114 -4.06 -10.12 -18.11
C ARG A 114 -3.76 -9.78 -19.57
N ILE A 115 -3.12 -8.65 -19.84
CA ILE A 115 -2.70 -8.27 -21.20
C ILE A 115 -1.69 -9.28 -21.73
N GLY A 116 -0.69 -9.67 -20.94
CA GLY A 116 0.29 -10.68 -21.29
C GLY A 116 -0.35 -12.06 -21.59
N GLN A 117 -1.41 -12.44 -20.85
CA GLN A 117 -2.16 -13.67 -21.13
C GLN A 117 -2.95 -13.59 -22.45
N LEU A 118 -3.44 -12.42 -22.83
CA LEU A 118 -4.13 -12.21 -24.11
C LEU A 118 -3.18 -12.33 -25.31
N THR A 119 -1.92 -11.89 -25.13
CA THR A 119 -0.88 -11.98 -26.18
C THR A 119 -0.16 -13.33 -26.20
N GLY A 120 -0.14 -14.05 -25.08
CA GLY A 120 0.56 -15.34 -24.88
C GLY A 120 -0.30 -16.59 -24.98
N LEU A 121 -1.47 -16.53 -25.61
CA LEU A 121 -2.44 -17.67 -25.70
C LEU A 121 -1.82 -19.01 -26.15
N ARG A 122 -0.76 -18.95 -26.95
CA ARG A 122 -0.10 -20.16 -27.49
C ARG A 122 0.81 -20.84 -26.46
N GLU A 123 1.51 -20.07 -25.64
CA GLU A 123 2.45 -20.57 -24.63
C GLU A 123 1.72 -21.15 -23.42
N ASN A 124 0.61 -20.53 -22.98
CA ASN A 124 -0.21 -21.03 -21.89
C ASN A 124 -0.98 -22.33 -22.25
N GLN A 125 -1.34 -22.52 -23.51
CA GLN A 125 -1.92 -23.79 -23.96
C GLN A 125 -0.89 -24.94 -23.92
N ILE A 126 0.36 -24.66 -24.26
CA ILE A 126 1.46 -25.64 -24.21
C ILE A 126 1.79 -26.00 -22.76
N ARG A 127 1.86 -25.03 -21.84
CA ARG A 127 2.10 -25.24 -20.40
C ARG A 127 0.97 -26.06 -19.74
N ARG A 128 -0.29 -25.78 -20.09
CA ARG A 128 -1.45 -26.57 -19.61
C ARG A 128 -1.44 -28.01 -20.14
N ALA A 129 -1.04 -28.19 -21.38
CA ALA A 129 -0.89 -29.52 -21.98
C ALA A 129 0.26 -30.33 -21.35
N GLN A 130 1.24 -29.67 -20.75
CA GLN A 130 2.35 -30.29 -20.04
C GLN A 130 2.08 -30.56 -18.55
N GLY A 131 0.86 -30.26 -18.05
CA GLY A 131 0.47 -30.52 -16.66
C GLY A 131 1.13 -29.58 -15.64
N LEU A 132 1.77 -28.51 -16.07
CA LEU A 132 2.41 -27.50 -15.23
C LEU A 132 1.38 -26.44 -14.80
N SER A 133 0.36 -26.86 -14.06
CA SER A 133 -0.65 -25.96 -13.49
C SER A 133 -0.24 -25.54 -12.06
N GLY A 134 0.50 -24.45 -11.96
CA GLY A 134 0.96 -23.85 -10.72
C GLY A 134 0.38 -22.47 -10.45
N ASP A 135 -0.97 -22.30 -10.59
CA ASP A 135 -1.60 -20.96 -10.51
C ASP A 135 -1.62 -20.28 -9.13
N GLN A 136 -1.37 -20.99 -8.04
CA GLN A 136 -1.46 -20.41 -6.68
C GLN A 136 -0.12 -19.90 -6.16
N ASP A 137 0.97 -20.54 -6.50
CA ASP A 137 2.30 -20.13 -6.03
C ASP A 137 2.84 -18.93 -6.84
N GLU A 138 2.52 -18.83 -8.11
CA GLU A 138 2.93 -17.70 -8.95
C GLU A 138 2.32 -16.36 -8.49
N SER A 139 1.05 -16.36 -8.06
CA SER A 139 0.39 -15.13 -7.58
C SER A 139 0.95 -14.65 -6.24
N ARG A 140 1.27 -15.58 -5.33
CA ARG A 140 1.90 -15.26 -4.04
C ARG A 140 3.33 -14.78 -4.22
N LEU A 141 4.09 -15.43 -5.08
CA LEU A 141 5.46 -15.03 -5.42
C LEU A 141 5.47 -13.62 -6.04
N SER A 142 4.53 -13.31 -6.94
CA SER A 142 4.43 -11.98 -7.56
C SER A 142 4.17 -10.88 -6.54
N LEU A 143 3.24 -11.07 -5.58
CA LEU A 143 2.97 -10.10 -4.53
C LEU A 143 4.16 -9.90 -3.60
N LEU A 144 4.83 -10.97 -3.19
CA LEU A 144 6.03 -10.89 -2.36
C LEU A 144 7.17 -10.15 -3.06
N TRP A 145 7.34 -10.36 -4.38
CA TRP A 145 8.32 -9.63 -5.16
C TRP A 145 8.00 -8.12 -5.24
N ILE A 146 6.73 -7.75 -5.43
CA ILE A 146 6.28 -6.35 -5.43
C ILE A 146 6.61 -5.70 -4.08
N VAL A 147 6.24 -6.35 -2.96
CA VAL A 147 6.53 -5.83 -1.62
C VAL A 147 8.03 -5.68 -1.39
N LYS A 148 8.83 -6.70 -1.72
CA LYS A 148 10.29 -6.65 -1.58
C LYS A 148 10.91 -5.55 -2.43
N PHE A 149 10.44 -5.38 -3.67
CA PHE A 149 10.89 -4.32 -4.56
C PHE A 149 10.58 -2.94 -4.01
N MET A 150 9.34 -2.71 -3.54
CA MET A 150 8.94 -1.45 -2.91
C MET A 150 9.80 -1.14 -1.68
N LEU A 151 9.96 -2.09 -0.78
CA LEU A 151 10.79 -1.91 0.42
C LEU A 151 12.26 -1.65 0.05
N GLY A 152 12.80 -2.31 -0.97
CA GLY A 152 14.14 -2.05 -1.48
C GLY A 152 14.29 -0.63 -2.01
N MET A 153 13.35 -0.17 -2.83
CA MET A 153 13.35 1.21 -3.35
C MET A 153 13.21 2.25 -2.23
N GLN A 154 12.33 1.99 -1.25
CA GLN A 154 12.17 2.86 -0.07
C GLN A 154 13.45 2.92 0.76
N SER A 155 14.16 1.79 0.93
CA SER A 155 15.44 1.76 1.66
C SER A 155 16.51 2.57 0.94
N ILE A 156 16.59 2.48 -0.39
CA ILE A 156 17.53 3.27 -1.20
C ILE A 156 17.18 4.76 -1.10
N ALA A 157 15.91 5.11 -1.26
CA ALA A 157 15.44 6.49 -1.15
C ALA A 157 15.73 7.06 0.26
N PHE A 158 15.48 6.29 1.32
CA PHE A 158 15.79 6.67 2.69
C PHE A 158 17.29 6.99 2.85
N LEU A 159 18.17 6.12 2.37
CA LEU A 159 19.61 6.33 2.47
C LEU A 159 20.04 7.60 1.73
N LEU A 160 19.55 7.83 0.52
CA LEU A 160 19.89 9.02 -0.26
C LEU A 160 19.41 10.31 0.42
N ILE A 161 18.18 10.33 0.92
CA ILE A 161 17.60 11.50 1.61
C ILE A 161 18.33 11.74 2.94
N PHE A 162 18.59 10.68 3.72
CA PHE A 162 19.30 10.78 5.00
C PHE A 162 20.73 11.29 4.83
N ILE A 163 21.44 10.82 3.80
CA ILE A 163 22.78 11.33 3.46
C ILE A 163 22.70 12.81 3.06
N SER A 164 21.71 13.20 2.24
CA SER A 164 21.49 14.59 1.83
C SER A 164 21.28 15.52 3.03
N PHE A 165 20.42 15.13 3.98
CA PHE A 165 20.23 15.89 5.22
C PHE A 165 21.51 15.99 6.05
N SER A 166 22.23 14.88 6.19
CA SER A 166 23.48 14.83 6.97
C SER A 166 24.57 15.71 6.38
N ILE A 167 24.66 15.81 5.05
CA ILE A 167 25.62 16.70 4.36
C ILE A 167 25.20 18.16 4.54
N SER A 168 23.92 18.48 4.40
CA SER A 168 23.40 19.84 4.51
C SER A 168 23.59 20.44 5.91
N GLU A 169 23.43 19.63 6.96
CA GLU A 169 23.59 20.08 8.37
C GLU A 169 25.01 19.87 8.90
N GLY A 170 25.91 19.27 8.12
CA GLY A 170 27.31 19.00 8.51
C GLY A 170 27.47 18.01 9.67
N ARG A 171 26.39 17.33 10.07
CA ARG A 171 26.35 16.32 11.15
C ARG A 171 25.26 15.29 10.91
N VAL A 172 25.50 14.08 11.38
CA VAL A 172 24.46 13.03 11.43
C VAL A 172 23.58 13.29 12.65
N HIS A 173 22.36 13.78 12.44
CA HIS A 173 21.39 14.00 13.49
C HIS A 173 20.32 12.89 13.49
N VAL A 174 20.04 12.35 14.69
CA VAL A 174 18.95 11.38 14.88
C VAL A 174 17.60 11.97 14.50
N SER A 175 17.43 13.29 14.67
CA SER A 175 16.23 14.04 14.25
C SER A 175 15.96 13.99 12.74
N ALA A 176 16.97 13.77 11.91
CA ALA A 176 16.83 13.63 10.46
C ALA A 176 16.26 12.27 10.03
N ILE A 177 16.24 11.26 10.92
CA ILE A 177 15.76 9.90 10.58
C ILE A 177 14.26 9.95 10.24
N TRP A 178 13.45 10.56 11.09
CA TRP A 178 12.01 10.60 10.89
C TRP A 178 11.57 11.31 9.59
N PRO A 179 12.04 12.55 9.31
CA PRO A 179 11.76 13.20 8.04
C PRO A 179 12.25 12.38 6.83
N SER A 180 13.43 11.74 6.93
CA SER A 180 13.97 10.91 5.85
C SER A 180 13.11 9.69 5.56
N VAL A 181 12.59 9.03 6.60
CA VAL A 181 11.66 7.88 6.43
C VAL A 181 10.36 8.34 5.78
N PHE A 182 9.78 9.44 6.28
CA PHE A 182 8.53 9.99 5.75
C PHE A 182 8.67 10.35 4.27
N LEU A 183 9.70 11.12 3.93
CA LEU A 183 9.97 11.56 2.55
C LEU A 183 10.30 10.37 1.63
N ALA A 184 11.05 9.37 2.10
CA ALA A 184 11.37 8.19 1.29
C ALA A 184 10.11 7.38 0.93
N ILE A 185 9.23 7.15 1.89
CA ILE A 185 7.97 6.44 1.65
C ILE A 185 7.04 7.28 0.76
N SER A 186 6.92 8.58 1.02
CA SER A 186 6.14 9.51 0.21
C SER A 186 6.63 9.56 -1.24
N ALA A 187 7.95 9.67 -1.45
CA ALA A 187 8.56 9.77 -2.77
C ALA A 187 8.38 8.48 -3.58
N VAL A 188 8.68 7.31 -3.01
CA VAL A 188 8.57 6.03 -3.73
C VAL A 188 7.13 5.68 -4.06
N ASN A 189 6.19 6.03 -3.20
CA ASN A 189 4.76 5.87 -3.47
C ASN A 189 4.19 6.99 -4.36
N SER A 190 5.01 7.99 -4.73
CA SER A 190 4.54 9.20 -5.46
C SER A 190 3.43 9.95 -4.72
N ALA A 191 3.43 9.87 -3.39
CA ALA A 191 2.37 10.45 -2.56
C ALA A 191 2.44 11.98 -2.50
N GLY A 192 3.61 12.60 -2.76
CA GLY A 192 3.76 14.05 -2.93
C GLY A 192 3.64 14.88 -1.64
N PHE A 193 3.50 14.23 -0.49
CA PHE A 193 3.46 14.91 0.81
C PHE A 193 4.90 15.25 1.26
N VAL A 194 5.12 16.52 1.61
CA VAL A 194 6.42 17.07 2.05
C VAL A 194 6.25 17.80 3.37
#